data_5ecf68430ec149b9230b4df9a7f177f6
#
_entry.id   5ecf68430ec149b9230b4df9a7f177f6
#
_cell.length_a   1.000
_cell.length_b   1.000
_cell.length_c   1.000
_cell.angle_alpha   90.00
_cell.angle_beta   90.00
_cell.angle_gamma   90.00
#
_symmetry.space_group_name_H-M   'P 1'
#
loop_
_entity.id
_entity.type
_entity.pdbx_description
1 polymer ?
#
loop_
_entity_poly.entity_id
_entity_poly.type
_entity_poly.pdbx_seq_one_letter_code
_entity_poly.pdbx_strand_id
1 'polypeptide(L)'
;MNITRLAPIFRFAYGLLLYLALPFVLLRLGWRARRQPQYAQHMGERFGFYHGDSVPQPLIWLHAVSVGETRAAEPLVQALRTKYPGHQILLTHMTPTGRDAGLSLFGNDVRRCYLPYDYSGAVRRFLDHFRPQIGLLMETEIWPNLVHTCKARGVPLHLVNARLSEKSFANYQRMHALIADTFGKLTAVAAQTAADAQRFTARSEEHTSELQSHSFISYAVFCLKK
;
A
#
# COMPACT_ATOMS: atom_id res chain seq x y z
N MET A 1 25.72 10.13 -13.76
CA MET A 1 25.22 10.84 -12.55
C MET A 1 24.35 9.84 -11.79
N ASN A 2 24.75 9.46 -10.58
CA ASN A 2 24.19 8.31 -9.85
C ASN A 2 22.73 8.61 -9.47
N ILE A 3 21.77 7.96 -10.12
CA ILE A 3 20.31 8.19 -10.00
C ILE A 3 19.84 7.98 -8.55
N THR A 4 20.48 7.08 -7.81
CA THR A 4 20.18 6.82 -6.39
C THR A 4 20.44 8.01 -5.47
N ARG A 5 21.37 8.91 -5.80
CA ARG A 5 21.61 10.14 -5.04
C ARG A 5 20.51 11.18 -5.19
N LEU A 6 19.69 11.08 -6.24
CA LEU A 6 18.59 12.01 -6.50
C LEU A 6 17.26 11.56 -5.85
N ALA A 7 17.13 10.30 -5.47
CA ALA A 7 15.90 9.77 -4.89
C ALA A 7 15.39 10.54 -3.65
N PRO A 8 16.24 10.98 -2.69
CA PRO A 8 15.78 11.80 -1.57
C PRO A 8 15.21 13.16 -2.01
N ILE A 9 15.80 13.78 -3.04
CA ILE A 9 15.34 15.06 -3.59
C ILE A 9 13.97 14.87 -4.25
N PHE A 10 13.81 13.84 -5.07
CA PHE A 10 12.51 13.53 -5.69
C PHE A 10 11.44 13.19 -4.66
N ARG A 11 11.80 12.49 -3.59
CA ARG A 11 10.84 12.22 -2.50
C ARG A 11 10.46 13.48 -1.75
N PHE A 12 11.41 14.39 -1.50
CA PHE A 12 11.10 15.68 -0.89
C PHE A 12 10.17 16.49 -1.79
N ALA A 13 10.48 16.59 -3.08
CA ALA A 13 9.63 17.28 -4.06
C ALA A 13 8.23 16.65 -4.15
N TYR A 14 8.13 15.31 -4.15
CA TYR A 14 6.87 14.60 -4.08
C TYR A 14 6.07 14.96 -2.81
N GLY A 15 6.72 14.95 -1.66
CA GLY A 15 6.08 15.35 -0.39
C GLY A 15 5.59 16.81 -0.43
N LEU A 16 6.40 17.72 -0.93
CA LEU A 16 6.03 19.14 -1.09
C LEU A 16 4.82 19.29 -2.03
N LEU A 17 4.81 18.60 -3.17
CA LEU A 17 3.67 18.60 -4.10
C LEU A 17 2.39 18.10 -3.45
N LEU A 18 2.46 17.06 -2.61
CA LEU A 18 1.30 16.56 -1.87
C LEU A 18 0.76 17.64 -0.92
N TYR A 19 1.62 18.35 -0.20
CA TYR A 19 1.17 19.42 0.70
C TYR A 19 0.59 20.62 -0.08
N LEU A 20 1.17 20.98 -1.22
CA LEU A 20 0.60 22.01 -2.10
C LEU A 20 -0.75 21.59 -2.70
N ALA A 21 -0.93 20.29 -2.97
CA ALA A 21 -2.18 19.74 -3.47
C ALA A 21 -3.27 19.59 -2.38
N LEU A 22 -2.92 19.71 -1.09
CA LEU A 22 -3.84 19.48 0.03
C LEU A 22 -5.15 20.29 -0.07
N PRO A 23 -5.16 21.60 -0.37
CA PRO A 23 -6.40 22.35 -0.51
C PRO A 23 -7.31 21.76 -1.60
N PHE A 24 -6.74 21.35 -2.73
CA PHE A 24 -7.48 20.71 -3.82
C PHE A 24 -8.05 19.34 -3.39
N VAL A 25 -7.27 18.55 -2.66
CA VAL A 25 -7.73 17.26 -2.11
C VAL A 25 -8.92 17.47 -1.18
N LEU A 26 -8.86 18.46 -0.29
CA LEU A 26 -9.95 18.78 0.64
C LEU A 26 -11.21 19.26 -0.11
N LEU A 27 -11.06 20.14 -1.10
CA LEU A 27 -12.18 20.61 -1.94
C LEU A 27 -12.83 19.44 -2.71
N ARG A 28 -12.02 18.58 -3.32
CA ARG A 28 -12.49 17.39 -4.04
C ARG A 28 -13.20 16.42 -3.11
N LEU A 29 -12.69 16.22 -1.90
CA LEU A 29 -13.29 15.37 -0.89
C LEU A 29 -14.63 15.93 -0.42
N GLY A 30 -14.71 17.24 -0.16
CA GLY A 30 -15.95 17.95 0.15
C GLY A 30 -17.00 17.86 -0.98
N TRP A 31 -16.57 18.02 -2.22
CA TRP A 31 -17.43 17.85 -3.37
C TRP A 31 -17.96 16.41 -3.52
N ARG A 32 -17.10 15.41 -3.30
CA ARG A 32 -17.51 14.00 -3.28
C ARG A 32 -18.48 13.72 -2.14
N ALA A 33 -18.24 14.27 -0.96
CA ALA A 33 -19.10 14.11 0.22
C ALA A 33 -20.53 14.68 -0.01
N ARG A 34 -20.66 15.74 -0.82
CA ARG A 34 -21.99 16.27 -1.22
C ARG A 34 -22.78 15.29 -2.09
N ARG A 35 -22.08 14.51 -2.95
CA ARG A 35 -22.73 13.53 -3.83
C ARG A 35 -22.92 12.18 -3.16
N GLN A 36 -21.99 11.81 -2.30
CA GLN A 36 -21.96 10.54 -1.56
C GLN A 36 -21.52 10.82 -0.13
N PRO A 37 -22.47 11.02 0.82
CA PRO A 37 -22.18 11.42 2.20
C PRO A 37 -21.19 10.51 2.96
N GLN A 38 -21.09 9.24 2.57
CA GLN A 38 -20.13 8.29 3.14
C GLN A 38 -18.67 8.74 3.02
N TYR A 39 -18.34 9.64 2.05
CA TYR A 39 -16.98 10.20 1.96
C TYR A 39 -16.64 11.16 3.11
N ALA A 40 -17.65 11.74 3.79
CA ALA A 40 -17.46 12.57 4.99
C ALA A 40 -17.20 11.72 6.24
N GLN A 41 -17.62 10.45 6.22
CA GLN A 41 -17.41 9.56 7.37
C GLN A 41 -15.94 9.20 7.51
N HIS A 42 -15.48 9.08 8.76
CA HIS A 42 -14.11 8.71 9.09
C HIS A 42 -13.02 9.57 8.41
N MET A 43 -13.32 10.85 8.19
CA MET A 43 -12.41 11.79 7.51
C MET A 43 -11.04 11.84 8.19
N GLY A 44 -10.99 11.79 9.53
CA GLY A 44 -9.75 11.78 10.30
C GLY A 44 -8.81 10.64 9.95
N GLU A 45 -9.34 9.45 9.64
CA GLU A 45 -8.55 8.28 9.26
C GLU A 45 -7.68 8.57 8.02
N ARG A 46 -8.22 9.35 7.04
CA ARG A 46 -7.50 9.74 5.82
C ARG A 46 -6.29 10.64 6.07
N PHE A 47 -6.20 11.18 7.28
CA PHE A 47 -5.07 11.99 7.75
C PHE A 47 -4.32 11.32 8.91
N GLY A 48 -4.61 10.04 9.18
CA GLY A 48 -3.93 9.24 10.19
C GLY A 48 -4.44 9.46 11.62
N PHE A 49 -5.65 10.00 11.79
CA PHE A 49 -6.29 10.12 13.10
C PHE A 49 -7.30 9.00 13.27
N TYR A 50 -6.99 8.06 14.14
CA TYR A 50 -7.78 6.89 14.43
C TYR A 50 -8.32 6.97 15.85
N HIS A 51 -9.50 6.40 16.09
CA HIS A 51 -10.12 6.32 17.40
C HIS A 51 -10.02 4.88 17.95
N GLY A 52 -10.03 4.76 19.26
CA GLY A 52 -9.93 3.49 20.00
C GLY A 52 -8.50 3.13 20.35
N ASP A 53 -8.37 2.10 21.17
CA ASP A 53 -7.09 1.63 21.68
C ASP A 53 -6.27 0.92 20.61
N SER A 54 -4.95 0.93 20.81
CA SER A 54 -4.03 0.13 20.03
C SER A 54 -4.37 -1.36 20.19
N VAL A 55 -4.17 -2.13 19.14
CA VAL A 55 -4.48 -3.56 19.14
C VAL A 55 -3.47 -4.30 20.02
N PRO A 56 -3.91 -5.03 21.05
CA PRO A 56 -2.99 -5.75 21.93
C PRO A 56 -2.38 -7.02 21.28
N GLN A 57 -2.95 -7.48 20.17
CA GLN A 57 -2.51 -8.70 19.45
C GLN A 57 -1.65 -8.36 18.26
N PRO A 58 -0.77 -9.28 17.81
CA PRO A 58 -0.03 -9.10 16.58
C PRO A 58 -0.97 -8.84 15.40
N LEU A 59 -0.63 -7.86 14.56
CA LEU A 59 -1.49 -7.36 13.50
C LEU A 59 -0.89 -7.63 12.12
N ILE A 60 -1.68 -8.27 11.27
CA ILE A 60 -1.41 -8.36 9.83
C ILE A 60 -2.25 -7.28 9.14
N TRP A 61 -1.57 -6.37 8.44
CA TRP A 61 -2.23 -5.32 7.69
C TRP A 61 -2.34 -5.67 6.20
N LEU A 62 -3.54 -5.58 5.65
CA LEU A 62 -3.84 -5.75 4.23
C LEU A 62 -4.47 -4.47 3.68
N HIS A 63 -3.97 -3.96 2.57
CA HIS A 63 -4.53 -2.81 1.88
C HIS A 63 -5.20 -3.24 0.56
N ALA A 64 -6.51 -2.97 0.46
CA ALA A 64 -7.32 -3.19 -0.73
C ALA A 64 -8.17 -1.93 -0.99
N VAL A 65 -7.86 -1.19 -2.04
CA VAL A 65 -8.42 0.15 -2.31
C VAL A 65 -9.91 0.09 -2.59
N SER A 66 -10.33 -0.86 -3.42
CA SER A 66 -11.64 -0.92 -4.06
C SER A 66 -12.42 -2.19 -3.72
N VAL A 67 -13.69 -2.24 -4.14
CA VAL A 67 -14.53 -3.44 -4.03
C VAL A 67 -13.90 -4.65 -4.73
N GLY A 68 -13.33 -4.44 -5.93
CA GLY A 68 -12.71 -5.51 -6.70
C GLY A 68 -11.52 -6.12 -5.98
N GLU A 69 -10.63 -5.27 -5.48
CA GLU A 69 -9.46 -5.71 -4.69
C GLU A 69 -9.86 -6.38 -3.37
N THR A 70 -10.89 -5.85 -2.70
CA THR A 70 -11.41 -6.44 -1.45
C THR A 70 -11.93 -7.85 -1.68
N ARG A 71 -12.66 -8.09 -2.77
CA ARG A 71 -13.11 -9.44 -3.17
C ARG A 71 -11.94 -10.34 -3.57
N ALA A 72 -10.97 -9.81 -4.32
CA ALA A 72 -9.78 -10.56 -4.71
C ALA A 72 -8.91 -10.93 -3.49
N ALA A 73 -8.98 -10.16 -2.41
CA ALA A 73 -8.27 -10.42 -1.16
C ALA A 73 -8.93 -11.49 -0.29
N GLU A 74 -10.18 -11.87 -0.54
CA GLU A 74 -10.95 -12.79 0.32
C GLU A 74 -10.24 -14.13 0.56
N PRO A 75 -9.74 -14.86 -0.46
CA PRO A 75 -9.03 -16.12 -0.23
C PRO A 75 -7.76 -15.92 0.63
N LEU A 76 -7.05 -14.81 0.44
CA LEU A 76 -5.86 -14.47 1.21
C LEU A 76 -6.19 -14.20 2.67
N VAL A 77 -7.25 -13.42 2.94
CA VAL A 77 -7.72 -13.14 4.31
C VAL A 77 -8.12 -14.43 5.02
N GLN A 78 -8.85 -15.32 4.35
CA GLN A 78 -9.25 -16.61 4.92
C GLN A 78 -8.03 -17.50 5.23
N ALA A 79 -7.08 -17.60 4.31
CA ALA A 79 -5.84 -18.35 4.52
C ALA A 79 -5.01 -17.77 5.69
N LEU A 80 -4.93 -16.46 5.81
CA LEU A 80 -4.23 -15.79 6.92
C LEU A 80 -4.90 -16.06 8.25
N ARG A 81 -6.24 -16.01 8.33
CA ARG A 81 -7.00 -16.33 9.55
C ARG A 81 -6.78 -17.78 9.99
N THR A 82 -6.77 -18.72 9.05
CA THR A 82 -6.52 -20.14 9.33
C THR A 82 -5.10 -20.38 9.80
N LYS A 83 -4.12 -19.77 9.14
CA LYS A 83 -2.70 -19.99 9.43
C LYS A 83 -2.20 -19.23 10.66
N TYR A 84 -2.80 -18.10 10.97
CA TYR A 84 -2.40 -17.20 12.05
C TYR A 84 -3.58 -16.82 12.95
N PRO A 85 -4.19 -17.79 13.65
CA PRO A 85 -5.41 -17.54 14.44
C PRO A 85 -5.21 -16.57 15.61
N GLY A 86 -3.96 -16.38 16.07
CA GLY A 86 -3.62 -15.42 17.13
C GLY A 86 -3.36 -14.00 16.64
N HIS A 87 -3.49 -13.75 15.32
CA HIS A 87 -3.28 -12.41 14.74
C HIS A 87 -4.61 -11.75 14.43
N GLN A 88 -4.66 -10.43 14.65
CA GLN A 88 -5.74 -9.62 14.08
C GLN A 88 -5.41 -9.24 12.63
N ILE A 89 -6.45 -9.12 11.82
CA ILE A 89 -6.32 -8.59 10.45
C ILE A 89 -6.90 -7.19 10.42
N LEU A 90 -6.11 -6.24 9.92
CA LEU A 90 -6.54 -4.89 9.57
C LEU A 90 -6.66 -4.79 8.07
N LEU A 91 -7.86 -4.52 7.58
CA LEU A 91 -8.13 -4.24 6.17
C LEU A 91 -8.29 -2.74 5.97
N THR A 92 -7.47 -2.15 5.12
CA THR A 92 -7.55 -0.72 4.82
C THR A 92 -8.05 -0.47 3.40
N HIS A 93 -8.84 0.60 3.24
CA HIS A 93 -9.50 0.97 2.00
C HIS A 93 -9.24 2.45 1.66
N MET A 94 -9.56 2.85 0.41
CA MET A 94 -9.58 4.25 0.00
C MET A 94 -11.00 4.73 -0.37
N THR A 95 -11.95 3.80 -0.57
CA THR A 95 -13.32 4.11 -0.98
C THR A 95 -14.34 3.62 0.05
N PRO A 96 -15.46 4.34 0.24
CA PRO A 96 -16.55 3.87 1.09
C PRO A 96 -17.07 2.50 0.66
N THR A 97 -17.28 2.31 -0.64
CA THR A 97 -17.77 1.04 -1.20
C THR A 97 -16.82 -0.13 -0.96
N GLY A 98 -15.49 0.11 -0.99
CA GLY A 98 -14.50 -0.89 -0.60
C GLY A 98 -14.61 -1.27 0.87
N ARG A 99 -14.80 -0.27 1.76
CA ARG A 99 -15.01 -0.48 3.20
C ARG A 99 -16.28 -1.28 3.48
N ASP A 100 -17.38 -0.96 2.77
CA ASP A 100 -18.66 -1.67 2.88
C ASP A 100 -18.54 -3.12 2.38
N ALA A 101 -17.81 -3.34 1.29
CA ALA A 101 -17.51 -4.68 0.79
C ALA A 101 -16.71 -5.49 1.82
N GLY A 102 -15.72 -4.88 2.47
CA GLY A 102 -14.97 -5.52 3.56
C GLY A 102 -15.87 -5.89 4.75
N LEU A 103 -16.84 -5.03 5.10
CA LEU A 103 -17.83 -5.36 6.13
C LEU A 103 -18.72 -6.54 5.72
N SER A 104 -19.20 -6.52 4.49
CA SER A 104 -20.08 -7.56 3.97
C SER A 104 -19.41 -8.93 3.88
N LEU A 105 -18.12 -8.97 3.49
CA LEU A 105 -17.38 -10.23 3.32
C LEU A 105 -16.85 -10.82 4.63
N PHE A 106 -16.40 -9.97 5.55
CA PHE A 106 -15.63 -10.42 6.72
C PHE A 106 -16.31 -10.10 8.06
N GLY A 107 -17.47 -9.47 8.05
CA GLY A 107 -18.16 -9.07 9.27
C GLY A 107 -17.30 -8.16 10.17
N ASN A 108 -17.42 -8.35 11.49
CA ASN A 108 -16.64 -7.62 12.48
C ASN A 108 -15.34 -8.32 12.90
N ASP A 109 -15.07 -9.50 12.35
CA ASP A 109 -13.86 -10.28 12.66
C ASP A 109 -12.59 -9.66 12.07
N VAL A 110 -12.73 -8.80 11.05
CA VAL A 110 -11.65 -8.05 10.44
C VAL A 110 -11.82 -6.57 10.72
N ARG A 111 -10.82 -5.94 11.34
CA ARG A 111 -10.83 -4.48 11.54
C ARG A 111 -10.74 -3.76 10.22
N ARG A 112 -11.41 -2.61 10.09
CA ARG A 112 -11.44 -1.81 8.86
C ARG A 112 -11.24 -0.33 9.16
N CYS A 113 -10.41 0.30 8.35
CA CYS A 113 -10.26 1.76 8.35
C CYS A 113 -9.86 2.26 6.95
N TYR A 114 -9.80 3.57 6.78
CA TYR A 114 -9.15 4.15 5.61
C TYR A 114 -7.65 4.20 5.82
N LEU A 115 -6.89 3.84 4.77
CA LEU A 115 -5.46 4.16 4.71
C LEU A 115 -5.31 5.68 4.63
N PRO A 116 -4.38 6.28 5.37
CA PRO A 116 -4.17 7.72 5.25
C PRO A 116 -3.59 8.06 3.88
N TYR A 117 -3.87 9.26 3.39
CA TYR A 117 -3.17 9.80 2.22
C TYR A 117 -1.66 9.83 2.49
N ASP A 118 -0.86 9.78 1.42
CA ASP A 118 0.60 9.56 1.50
C ASP A 118 1.41 10.74 2.08
N TYR A 119 0.83 11.44 3.07
CA TYR A 119 1.54 12.44 3.86
C TYR A 119 2.38 11.73 4.92
N SER A 120 3.70 11.99 4.96
CA SER A 120 4.62 11.31 5.87
C SER A 120 4.19 11.35 7.34
N GLY A 121 3.57 12.46 7.79
CA GLY A 121 3.03 12.58 9.14
C GLY A 121 1.80 11.70 9.38
N ALA A 122 0.90 11.57 8.39
CA ALA A 122 -0.28 10.74 8.48
C ALA A 122 0.07 9.24 8.47
N VAL A 123 1.01 8.86 7.60
CA VAL A 123 1.54 7.48 7.56
C VAL A 123 2.22 7.09 8.88
N ARG A 124 3.02 8.00 9.46
CA ARG A 124 3.63 7.75 10.79
C ARG A 124 2.57 7.49 11.85
N ARG A 125 1.53 8.34 11.95
CA ARG A 125 0.42 8.14 12.91
C ARG A 125 -0.28 6.80 12.70
N PHE A 126 -0.52 6.40 11.45
CA PHE A 126 -1.08 5.08 11.13
C PHE A 126 -0.23 3.95 11.70
N LEU A 127 1.07 3.95 11.39
CA LEU A 127 1.98 2.90 11.85
C LEU A 127 2.18 2.92 13.39
N ASP A 128 2.16 4.10 14.01
CA ASP A 128 2.25 4.24 15.47
C ASP A 128 1.00 3.72 16.18
N HIS A 129 -0.19 3.93 15.57
CA HIS A 129 -1.46 3.50 16.14
C HIS A 129 -1.67 1.98 16.01
N PHE A 130 -1.44 1.43 14.81
CA PHE A 130 -1.75 0.03 14.53
C PHE A 130 -0.56 -0.92 14.77
N ARG A 131 0.66 -0.47 14.64
CA ARG A 131 1.91 -1.24 14.82
C ARG A 131 1.89 -2.60 14.10
N PRO A 132 1.59 -2.63 12.78
CA PRO A 132 1.50 -3.88 12.06
C PRO A 132 2.85 -4.59 12.01
N GLN A 133 2.83 -5.92 12.16
CA GLN A 133 4.03 -6.74 12.01
C GLN A 133 4.43 -6.93 10.54
N ILE A 134 3.44 -6.86 9.65
CA ILE A 134 3.60 -7.02 8.21
C ILE A 134 2.51 -6.23 7.49
N GLY A 135 2.84 -5.65 6.34
CA GLY A 135 1.91 -5.00 5.43
C GLY A 135 1.85 -5.73 4.09
N LEU A 136 0.63 -5.94 3.59
CA LEU A 136 0.33 -6.55 2.30
C LEU A 136 -0.45 -5.52 1.47
N LEU A 137 0.12 -5.05 0.35
CA LEU A 137 -0.55 -4.12 -0.56
C LEU A 137 -1.08 -4.91 -1.76
N MET A 138 -2.35 -4.74 -2.07
CA MET A 138 -2.96 -5.37 -3.24
C MET A 138 -2.63 -4.58 -4.51
N GLU A 139 -2.45 -5.31 -5.61
CA GLU A 139 -2.22 -4.79 -6.97
C GLU A 139 -0.99 -3.87 -7.08
N THR A 140 -1.18 -2.62 -7.48
CA THR A 140 -0.07 -1.69 -7.79
C THR A 140 -0.14 -0.41 -6.93
N GLU A 141 -0.70 -0.52 -5.74
CA GLU A 141 -0.86 0.61 -4.82
C GLU A 141 0.46 0.94 -4.11
N ILE A 142 1.36 1.61 -4.85
CA ILE A 142 2.69 1.97 -4.35
C ILE A 142 2.76 3.46 -4.07
N TRP A 143 2.90 3.78 -2.81
CA TRP A 143 2.93 5.13 -2.30
C TRP A 143 4.30 5.40 -1.67
N PRO A 144 5.10 6.32 -2.24
CA PRO A 144 6.49 6.52 -1.84
C PRO A 144 6.71 6.77 -0.35
N ASN A 145 5.95 7.68 0.28
CA ASN A 145 6.13 7.97 1.69
C ASN A 145 5.71 6.79 2.57
N LEU A 146 4.66 6.04 2.18
CA LEU A 146 4.21 4.84 2.88
C LEU A 146 5.32 3.78 2.91
N VAL A 147 5.84 3.43 1.73
CA VAL A 147 6.88 2.41 1.59
C VAL A 147 8.14 2.80 2.36
N HIS A 148 8.58 4.06 2.21
CA HIS A 148 9.75 4.55 2.94
C HIS A 148 9.56 4.56 4.46
N THR A 149 8.36 4.94 4.93
CA THR A 149 8.07 4.98 6.36
C THR A 149 7.97 3.57 6.95
N CYS A 150 7.37 2.61 6.23
CA CYS A 150 7.36 1.21 6.62
C CYS A 150 8.79 0.67 6.74
N LYS A 151 9.63 0.90 5.73
CA LYS A 151 11.04 0.48 5.76
C LYS A 151 11.80 1.07 6.95
N ALA A 152 11.62 2.38 7.20
CA ALA A 152 12.28 3.07 8.32
C ALA A 152 11.80 2.58 9.71
N ARG A 153 10.56 2.05 9.79
CA ARG A 153 9.98 1.48 11.02
C ARG A 153 10.18 -0.02 11.15
N GLY A 154 10.89 -0.65 10.21
CA GLY A 154 11.11 -2.10 10.21
C GLY A 154 9.85 -2.92 9.93
N VAL A 155 8.81 -2.33 9.35
CA VAL A 155 7.60 -3.03 8.94
C VAL A 155 7.80 -3.63 7.55
N PRO A 156 7.89 -4.96 7.41
CA PRO A 156 8.00 -5.63 6.12
C PRO A 156 6.77 -5.32 5.27
N LEU A 157 6.97 -4.84 4.04
CA LEU A 157 5.89 -4.49 3.14
C LEU A 157 5.98 -5.32 1.87
N HIS A 158 4.91 -6.04 1.57
CA HIS A 158 4.81 -6.93 0.42
C HIS A 158 3.76 -6.41 -0.55
N LEU A 159 4.06 -6.49 -1.83
CA LEU A 159 3.08 -6.27 -2.89
C LEU A 159 2.52 -7.63 -3.31
N VAL A 160 1.20 -7.81 -3.24
CA VAL A 160 0.53 -9.07 -3.55
C VAL A 160 -0.49 -8.89 -4.65
N ASN A 161 -0.69 -9.93 -5.47
CA ASN A 161 -1.50 -9.84 -6.68
C ASN A 161 -1.05 -8.69 -7.60
N ALA A 162 0.27 -8.46 -7.65
CA ALA A 162 0.85 -7.31 -8.32
C ALA A 162 0.63 -7.37 -9.83
N ARG A 163 0.07 -6.28 -10.37
CA ARG A 163 -0.23 -6.14 -11.80
C ARG A 163 0.36 -4.85 -12.31
N LEU A 164 1.17 -4.92 -13.36
CA LEU A 164 1.79 -3.76 -13.98
C LEU A 164 1.43 -3.68 -15.46
N SER A 165 0.46 -2.83 -15.80
CA SER A 165 0.08 -2.61 -17.19
C SER A 165 1.21 -1.88 -17.95
N GLU A 166 1.30 -2.08 -19.26
CA GLU A 166 2.27 -1.39 -20.12
C GLU A 166 2.15 0.14 -20.04
N LYS A 167 0.93 0.64 -19.94
CA LYS A 167 0.66 2.07 -19.77
C LYS A 167 1.20 2.61 -18.45
N SER A 168 1.01 1.88 -17.36
CA SER A 168 1.56 2.24 -16.05
C SER A 168 3.08 2.14 -16.05
N PHE A 169 3.62 1.13 -16.74
CA PHE A 169 5.05 0.97 -16.95
C PHE A 169 5.67 2.19 -17.64
N ALA A 170 5.07 2.70 -18.72
CA ALA A 170 5.54 3.88 -19.45
C ALA A 170 5.45 5.17 -18.60
N ASN A 171 4.40 5.34 -17.80
CA ASN A 171 4.25 6.49 -16.91
C ASN A 171 5.29 6.49 -15.77
N TYR A 172 5.64 5.32 -15.25
CA TYR A 172 6.68 5.18 -14.23
C TYR A 172 8.08 5.52 -14.74
N GLN A 173 8.32 5.47 -16.06
CA GLN A 173 9.60 5.89 -16.65
C GLN A 173 9.90 7.36 -16.39
N ARG A 174 8.88 8.23 -16.35
CA ARG A 174 9.05 9.67 -16.09
C ARG A 174 9.48 9.99 -14.66
N MET A 175 9.17 9.12 -13.70
CA MET A 175 9.55 9.26 -12.29
C MET A 175 10.48 8.13 -11.85
N HIS A 176 11.29 7.62 -12.77
CA HIS A 176 12.08 6.41 -12.63
C HIS A 176 12.86 6.33 -11.31
N ALA A 177 13.60 7.38 -10.94
CA ALA A 177 14.43 7.38 -9.74
C ALA A 177 13.61 7.21 -8.43
N LEU A 178 12.48 7.91 -8.31
CA LEU A 178 11.61 7.80 -7.13
C LEU A 178 10.93 6.44 -7.06
N ILE A 179 10.42 5.97 -8.18
CA ILE A 179 9.68 4.72 -8.29
C ILE A 179 10.61 3.53 -8.04
N ALA A 180 11.78 3.49 -8.67
CA ALA A 180 12.76 2.43 -8.48
C ALA A 180 13.27 2.37 -7.04
N ASP A 181 13.59 3.51 -6.43
CA ASP A 181 13.98 3.57 -5.01
C ASP A 181 12.84 3.11 -4.09
N THR A 182 11.60 3.41 -4.43
CA THR A 182 10.42 2.96 -3.69
C THR A 182 10.22 1.44 -3.80
N PHE A 183 10.30 0.87 -5.01
CA PHE A 183 10.21 -0.58 -5.22
C PHE A 183 11.32 -1.34 -4.51
N GLY A 184 12.56 -0.82 -4.53
CA GLY A 184 13.70 -1.44 -3.85
C GLY A 184 13.57 -1.52 -2.32
N LYS A 185 12.55 -0.87 -1.73
CA LYS A 185 12.27 -0.93 -0.29
C LYS A 185 11.15 -1.91 0.08
N LEU A 186 10.45 -2.46 -0.91
CA LEU A 186 9.51 -3.55 -0.67
C LEU A 186 10.29 -4.81 -0.26
N THR A 187 9.67 -5.60 0.61
CA THR A 187 10.27 -6.87 1.08
C THR A 187 10.14 -7.97 0.02
N ALA A 188 8.99 -8.04 -0.66
CA ALA A 188 8.77 -8.95 -1.77
C ALA A 188 7.62 -8.46 -2.66
N VAL A 189 7.58 -8.98 -3.90
CA VAL A 189 6.52 -8.75 -4.88
C VAL A 189 6.02 -10.10 -5.37
N ALA A 190 4.73 -10.38 -5.16
CA ALA A 190 4.03 -11.53 -5.72
C ALA A 190 3.21 -11.05 -6.93
N ALA A 191 3.73 -11.27 -8.13
CA ALA A 191 3.10 -10.84 -9.37
C ALA A 191 1.95 -11.76 -9.78
N GLN A 192 0.92 -11.19 -10.41
CA GLN A 192 -0.26 -11.93 -10.87
C GLN A 192 0.07 -12.88 -12.05
N THR A 193 0.97 -12.45 -12.94
CA THR A 193 1.39 -13.22 -14.13
C THR A 193 2.91 -13.22 -14.28
N ALA A 194 3.42 -14.17 -15.06
CA ALA A 194 4.84 -14.19 -15.42
C ALA A 194 5.29 -12.92 -16.18
N ALA A 195 4.41 -12.37 -17.03
CA ALA A 195 4.68 -11.12 -17.73
C ALA A 195 4.79 -9.92 -16.78
N ASP A 196 3.93 -9.87 -15.74
CA ASP A 196 4.03 -8.84 -14.69
C ASP A 196 5.32 -9.02 -13.89
N ALA A 197 5.68 -10.27 -13.54
CA ALA A 197 6.93 -10.55 -12.84
C ALA A 197 8.15 -10.06 -13.64
N GLN A 198 8.22 -10.34 -14.95
CA GLN A 198 9.30 -9.84 -15.81
C GLN A 198 9.39 -8.31 -15.84
N ARG A 199 8.23 -7.59 -15.88
CA ARG A 199 8.22 -6.12 -15.83
C ARG A 199 8.73 -5.57 -14.51
N PHE A 200 8.45 -6.26 -13.39
CA PHE A 200 9.00 -5.88 -12.09
C PHE A 200 10.51 -6.17 -12.00
N THR A 201 10.99 -7.31 -12.55
CA THR A 201 12.42 -7.68 -12.57
C THR A 201 13.24 -6.72 -13.39
N ALA A 202 12.83 -6.41 -14.61
CA ALA A 202 13.52 -5.49 -15.49
C ALA A 202 13.76 -4.11 -14.83
N ARG A 203 12.93 -3.75 -13.85
CA ARG A 203 13.07 -2.53 -13.05
C ARG A 203 14.05 -2.65 -11.90
N SER A 204 14.19 -3.83 -11.31
CA SER A 204 15.13 -4.04 -10.21
C SER A 204 16.55 -4.28 -10.72
N GLU A 205 16.73 -4.87 -11.89
CA GLU A 205 18.04 -5.21 -12.46
C GLU A 205 18.81 -4.00 -13.03
N GLU A 206 18.13 -2.98 -13.52
CA GLU A 206 18.76 -1.72 -13.94
C GLU A 206 19.52 -1.00 -12.81
N HIS A 207 19.30 -1.40 -11.54
CA HIS A 207 19.94 -0.81 -10.36
C HIS A 207 20.90 -1.75 -9.62
N THR A 208 21.00 -3.02 -10.00
CA THR A 208 21.82 -4.01 -9.30
C THR A 208 23.27 -4.09 -9.77
N SER A 209 23.72 -3.24 -10.69
CA SER A 209 25.14 -3.23 -11.09
C SER A 209 26.12 -2.73 -10.01
N GLU A 210 25.64 -2.23 -8.84
CA GLU A 210 26.51 -1.74 -7.77
C GLU A 210 26.12 -2.12 -6.31
N LEU A 211 25.09 -2.92 -6.10
CA LEU A 211 24.72 -3.38 -4.75
C LEU A 211 24.59 -4.90 -4.71
N GLN A 212 25.71 -5.57 -4.55
CA GLN A 212 25.76 -6.90 -3.96
C GLN A 212 25.24 -6.82 -2.52
N SER A 213 23.95 -6.95 -2.31
CA SER A 213 23.38 -7.42 -1.06
C SER A 213 21.97 -7.98 -1.32
N HIS A 214 21.88 -9.24 -1.17
CA HIS A 214 20.76 -10.15 -1.01
C HIS A 214 19.42 -9.51 -0.61
N SER A 215 18.67 -8.94 -1.54
CA SER A 215 17.23 -8.85 -1.40
C SER A 215 16.62 -9.90 -2.33
N PHE A 216 16.29 -11.04 -1.75
CA PHE A 216 15.52 -12.07 -2.43
C PHE A 216 14.17 -11.52 -2.81
N ILE A 217 14.01 -11.08 -4.04
CA ILE A 217 12.69 -10.98 -4.66
C ILE A 217 12.27 -12.41 -4.92
N SER A 218 11.59 -13.01 -3.95
CA SER A 218 11.01 -14.33 -4.11
C SER A 218 9.80 -14.21 -5.02
N TYR A 219 9.96 -14.59 -6.29
CA TYR A 219 8.85 -14.67 -7.25
C TYR A 219 8.00 -15.90 -6.92
N ALA A 220 7.07 -15.73 -6.01
CA ALA A 220 5.98 -16.68 -5.87
C ALA A 220 4.89 -16.29 -6.86
N VAL A 221 4.85 -16.95 -8.01
CA VAL A 221 3.70 -16.91 -8.92
C VAL A 221 2.56 -17.68 -8.25
N PHE A 222 1.72 -16.99 -7.50
CA PHE A 222 0.45 -17.56 -7.05
C PHE A 222 -0.54 -17.47 -8.19
N CYS A 223 -0.60 -18.50 -9.03
CA CYS A 223 -1.77 -18.75 -9.86
C CYS A 223 -2.94 -19.15 -8.94
N LEU A 224 -3.77 -18.19 -8.56
CA LEU A 224 -5.12 -18.51 -8.10
C LEU A 224 -5.88 -18.99 -9.34
N LYS A 225 -5.93 -20.31 -9.55
CA LYS A 225 -6.87 -20.92 -10.50
C LYS A 225 -8.28 -20.52 -10.08
N LYS A 226 -9.01 -19.92 -11.06
CA LYS A 226 -10.47 -19.82 -11.01
C LYS A 226 -11.13 -21.18 -10.89
#